data_21200458db1f3e8faffc5d95e22828ca
#
_entry.id   21200458db1f3e8faffc5d95e22828ca
#
_cell.length_a   1.000
_cell.length_b   1.000
_cell.length_c   1.000
_cell.angle_alpha   90.00
_cell.angle_beta   90.00
_cell.angle_gamma   90.00
#
_symmetry.space_group_name_H-M   'P 1'
#
loop_
_entity.id
_entity.type
_entity.pdbx_description
1 polymer ?
#
loop_
_entity_poly.entity_id
_entity_poly.type
_entity_poly.pdbx_seq_one_letter_code
_entity_poly.pdbx_strand_id
1 'polypeptide(L)'
;DFNLNYIFQVKKSNLSKFQDIKTIQIIHNSKNVTEYLPWDLSNIIFDNKKKIDKNLLSFFTEKESNFRMFLNFFSKEIFRLKLLVSADKKDVLEVLKEKDDYKYKKAQIILNKTSTDKIDDSIKYIYKIEKKLVESIYNQENSKRFIIAMKQKLQA
;
A
#
# COMPACT_ATOMS: atom_id res chain seq x y z
N ASP A 1 -25.43 -43.77 -6.94
CA ASP A 1 -25.04 -42.52 -7.69
C ASP A 1 -24.52 -41.50 -6.69
N PHE A 2 -23.21 -41.36 -6.67
CA PHE A 2 -22.59 -40.27 -5.88
C PHE A 2 -22.65 -38.98 -6.69
N ASN A 3 -23.56 -38.08 -6.31
CA ASN A 3 -23.55 -36.70 -6.83
C ASN A 3 -22.41 -35.95 -6.17
N LEU A 4 -21.23 -35.93 -6.81
CA LEU A 4 -20.11 -35.13 -6.38
C LEU A 4 -20.25 -33.73 -6.93
N ASN A 5 -20.45 -32.74 -6.04
CA ASN A 5 -20.45 -31.33 -6.39
C ASN A 5 -19.04 -30.77 -6.21
N TYR A 6 -18.47 -30.29 -7.29
CA TYR A 6 -17.18 -29.61 -7.26
C TYR A 6 -17.38 -28.08 -7.32
N ILE A 7 -16.71 -27.36 -6.43
CA ILE A 7 -16.69 -25.89 -6.44
C ILE A 7 -15.31 -25.43 -6.90
N PHE A 8 -15.29 -24.73 -8.02
CA PHE A 8 -14.07 -24.13 -8.57
C PHE A 8 -14.12 -22.62 -8.48
N GLN A 9 -13.06 -22.00 -7.97
CA GLN A 9 -12.89 -20.56 -8.03
C GLN A 9 -12.04 -20.20 -9.24
N VAL A 10 -12.62 -19.49 -10.20
CA VAL A 10 -11.94 -19.06 -11.43
C VAL A 10 -11.92 -17.55 -11.58
N LYS A 11 -10.87 -17.03 -12.22
CA LYS A 11 -10.81 -15.61 -12.56
C LYS A 11 -11.88 -15.27 -13.61
N LYS A 12 -12.44 -14.06 -13.52
CA LYS A 12 -13.47 -13.56 -14.45
C LYS A 12 -13.10 -13.73 -15.93
N SER A 13 -11.82 -13.55 -16.27
CA SER A 13 -11.28 -13.75 -17.62
C SER A 13 -11.40 -15.19 -18.16
N ASN A 14 -11.58 -16.18 -17.30
CA ASN A 14 -11.67 -17.59 -17.66
C ASN A 14 -13.12 -18.12 -17.66
N LEU A 15 -14.09 -17.31 -17.26
CA LEU A 15 -15.50 -17.72 -17.19
C LEU A 15 -16.08 -18.15 -18.54
N SER A 16 -15.66 -17.50 -19.64
CA SER A 16 -16.10 -17.83 -20.99
C SER A 16 -15.79 -19.28 -21.39
N LYS A 17 -14.73 -19.89 -20.84
CA LYS A 17 -14.34 -21.28 -21.13
C LYS A 17 -15.32 -22.32 -20.54
N PHE A 18 -16.19 -21.90 -19.64
CA PHE A 18 -17.13 -22.77 -18.92
C PHE A 18 -18.60 -22.51 -19.29
N GLN A 19 -18.88 -21.50 -20.13
CA GLN A 19 -20.26 -21.10 -20.45
C GLN A 19 -21.04 -22.17 -21.24
N ASP A 20 -20.33 -23.02 -21.99
CA ASP A 20 -20.95 -24.05 -22.82
C ASP A 20 -21.20 -25.39 -22.09
N ILE A 21 -20.82 -25.49 -20.83
CA ILE A 21 -20.99 -26.70 -20.05
C ILE A 21 -22.33 -26.67 -19.32
N LYS A 22 -23.32 -27.38 -19.84
CA LYS A 22 -24.71 -27.40 -19.33
C LYS A 22 -24.89 -27.82 -17.86
N THR A 23 -23.89 -28.45 -17.26
CA THR A 23 -23.93 -28.94 -15.87
C THR A 23 -23.25 -28.02 -14.87
N ILE A 24 -22.72 -26.87 -15.28
CA ILE A 24 -22.07 -25.91 -14.40
C ILE A 24 -23.03 -24.78 -14.05
N GLN A 25 -23.31 -24.64 -12.76
CA GLN A 25 -23.98 -23.47 -12.24
C GLN A 25 -22.92 -22.40 -11.92
N ILE A 26 -22.90 -21.32 -12.70
CA ILE A 26 -21.99 -20.19 -12.46
C ILE A 26 -22.61 -19.30 -11.37
N ILE A 27 -22.02 -19.37 -10.17
CA ILE A 27 -22.40 -18.48 -9.06
C ILE A 27 -21.47 -17.25 -9.16
N HIS A 28 -22.02 -16.14 -9.64
CA HIS A 28 -21.32 -14.87 -9.59
C HIS A 28 -21.27 -14.36 -8.16
N ASN A 29 -20.12 -14.56 -7.50
CA ASN A 29 -19.87 -13.91 -6.22
C ASN A 29 -19.54 -12.45 -6.48
N SER A 30 -20.57 -11.62 -6.62
CA SER A 30 -20.47 -10.19 -6.97
C SER A 30 -20.05 -9.30 -5.78
N LYS A 31 -19.39 -9.84 -4.78
CA LYS A 31 -18.59 -8.99 -3.93
C LYS A 31 -17.44 -8.49 -4.80
N ASN A 32 -17.60 -7.29 -5.35
CA ASN A 32 -16.48 -6.51 -5.84
C ASN A 32 -15.52 -6.37 -4.65
N VAL A 33 -14.60 -7.32 -4.53
CA VAL A 33 -13.47 -7.16 -3.61
C VAL A 33 -12.64 -6.07 -4.27
N THR A 34 -12.85 -4.85 -3.83
CA THR A 34 -11.98 -3.74 -4.21
C THR A 34 -10.61 -4.10 -3.68
N GLU A 35 -9.72 -4.54 -4.55
CA GLU A 35 -8.35 -4.87 -4.20
C GLU A 35 -7.58 -3.56 -4.05
N TYR A 36 -7.46 -3.08 -2.82
CA TYR A 36 -6.65 -1.91 -2.52
C TYR A 36 -5.16 -2.26 -2.56
N LEU A 37 -4.39 -1.40 -3.20
CA LEU A 37 -2.95 -1.57 -3.35
C LEU A 37 -2.19 -0.55 -2.49
N PRO A 38 -1.00 -0.87 -1.99
CA PRO A 38 -0.26 0.01 -1.07
C PRO A 38 -0.06 1.43 -1.60
N TRP A 39 0.09 1.58 -2.90
CA TRP A 39 0.23 2.91 -3.51
C TRP A 39 -1.05 3.75 -3.50
N ASP A 40 -2.25 3.13 -3.40
CA ASP A 40 -3.49 3.88 -3.29
C ASP A 40 -3.51 4.68 -2.00
N LEU A 41 -3.15 4.06 -0.88
CA LEU A 41 -3.04 4.73 0.41
C LEU A 41 -1.86 5.71 0.45
N SER A 42 -0.70 5.32 -0.06
CA SER A 42 0.47 6.20 -0.12
C SER A 42 0.19 7.47 -0.92
N ASN A 43 -0.46 7.36 -2.08
CA ASN A 43 -0.83 8.52 -2.89
C ASN A 43 -1.76 9.49 -2.13
N ILE A 44 -2.68 8.96 -1.32
CA ILE A 44 -3.57 9.79 -0.50
C ILE A 44 -2.79 10.47 0.63
N ILE A 45 -1.82 9.79 1.23
CA ILE A 45 -0.98 10.39 2.29
C ILE A 45 -0.22 11.61 1.77
N PHE A 46 0.35 11.54 0.57
CA PHE A 46 1.07 12.65 -0.04
C PHE A 46 0.19 13.72 -0.70
N ASP A 47 -1.11 13.48 -0.84
CA ASP A 47 -2.03 14.42 -1.49
C ASP A 47 -2.86 15.19 -0.46
N ASN A 48 -2.59 16.50 -0.34
CA ASN A 48 -3.27 17.39 0.61
C ASN A 48 -4.78 17.51 0.36
N LYS A 49 -5.22 17.30 -0.87
CA LYS A 49 -6.62 17.48 -1.27
C LYS A 49 -7.47 16.24 -1.00
N LYS A 50 -6.85 15.06 -0.91
CA LYS A 50 -7.56 13.80 -0.74
C LYS A 50 -7.73 13.45 0.74
N LYS A 51 -8.91 13.01 1.12
CA LYS A 51 -9.18 12.42 2.46
C LYS A 51 -8.95 10.91 2.40
N ILE A 52 -8.51 10.35 3.52
CA ILE A 52 -8.39 8.88 3.65
C ILE A 52 -9.81 8.31 3.74
N ASP A 53 -10.14 7.44 2.79
CA ASP A 53 -11.39 6.70 2.80
C ASP A 53 -11.40 5.66 3.94
N LYS A 54 -12.58 5.47 4.58
CA LYS A 54 -12.71 4.54 5.72
C LYS A 54 -12.45 3.09 5.33
N ASN A 55 -12.89 2.65 4.15
CA ASN A 55 -12.72 1.29 3.70
C ASN A 55 -11.26 1.00 3.37
N LEU A 56 -10.58 1.95 2.73
CA LEU A 56 -9.14 1.88 2.46
C LEU A 56 -8.32 1.81 3.75
N LEU A 57 -8.64 2.67 4.73
CA LEU A 57 -7.98 2.65 6.03
C LEU A 57 -8.21 1.32 6.76
N SER A 58 -9.45 0.84 6.78
CA SER A 58 -9.83 -0.43 7.39
C SER A 58 -9.09 -1.60 6.74
N PHE A 59 -9.06 -1.68 5.42
CA PHE A 59 -8.35 -2.72 4.66
C PHE A 59 -6.88 -2.84 5.07
N PHE A 60 -6.16 -1.70 5.17
CA PHE A 60 -4.75 -1.73 5.54
C PHE A 60 -4.48 -1.84 7.04
N THR A 61 -5.50 -1.78 7.90
CA THR A 61 -5.31 -1.84 9.35
C THR A 61 -6.00 -2.99 10.05
N GLU A 62 -6.95 -3.69 9.43
CA GLU A 62 -7.64 -4.83 10.04
C GLU A 62 -6.72 -6.05 10.22
N LYS A 63 -5.82 -6.29 9.24
CA LYS A 63 -4.89 -7.41 9.25
C LYS A 63 -3.45 -6.91 9.31
N GLU A 64 -2.66 -7.49 10.19
CA GLU A 64 -1.23 -7.18 10.30
C GLU A 64 -0.50 -7.34 8.97
N SER A 65 -0.81 -8.39 8.20
CA SER A 65 -0.20 -8.65 6.89
C SER A 65 -0.42 -7.48 5.91
N ASN A 66 -1.63 -6.91 5.88
CA ASN A 66 -1.95 -5.78 5.01
C ASN A 66 -1.24 -4.51 5.48
N PHE A 67 -1.18 -4.30 6.79
CA PHE A 67 -0.45 -3.16 7.34
C PHE A 67 1.06 -3.26 7.06
N ARG A 68 1.67 -4.44 7.25
CA ARG A 68 3.09 -4.67 6.91
C ARG A 68 3.37 -4.49 5.42
N MET A 69 2.48 -4.95 4.56
CA MET A 69 2.58 -4.74 3.11
C MET A 69 2.59 -3.24 2.76
N PHE A 70 1.67 -2.47 3.34
CA PHE A 70 1.64 -1.02 3.17
C PHE A 70 2.90 -0.37 3.75
N LEU A 71 3.29 -0.70 4.99
CA LEU A 71 4.43 -0.11 5.67
C LEU A 71 5.74 -0.34 4.88
N ASN A 72 5.98 -1.54 4.39
CA ASN A 72 7.13 -1.88 3.56
C ASN A 72 7.19 -1.04 2.27
N PHE A 73 6.03 -0.86 1.61
CA PHE A 73 5.96 -0.04 0.43
C PHE A 73 6.22 1.44 0.76
N PHE A 74 5.54 1.97 1.76
CA PHE A 74 5.62 3.35 2.18
C PHE A 74 7.01 3.74 2.69
N SER A 75 7.66 2.86 3.48
CA SER A 75 9.03 3.04 3.95
C SER A 75 9.99 3.22 2.78
N LYS A 76 9.88 2.41 1.73
CA LYS A 76 10.71 2.54 0.53
C LYS A 76 10.50 3.89 -0.19
N GLU A 77 9.26 4.38 -0.24
CA GLU A 77 9.00 5.70 -0.81
C GLU A 77 9.65 6.81 0.02
N ILE A 78 9.50 6.80 1.34
CA ILE A 78 10.13 7.79 2.23
C ILE A 78 11.67 7.72 2.17
N PHE A 79 12.24 6.52 2.15
CA PHE A 79 13.71 6.34 1.99
C PHE A 79 14.20 6.88 0.66
N ARG A 80 13.48 6.66 -0.43
CA ARG A 80 13.82 7.21 -1.74
C ARG A 80 13.82 8.74 -1.71
N LEU A 81 12.82 9.36 -1.05
CA LEU A 81 12.79 10.81 -0.86
C LEU A 81 14.03 11.30 -0.09
N LYS A 82 14.41 10.60 1.00
CA LYS A 82 15.59 10.98 1.80
C LYS A 82 16.87 10.90 0.99
N LEU A 83 17.07 9.85 0.21
CA LEU A 83 18.25 9.70 -0.63
C LEU A 83 18.32 10.78 -1.69
N LEU A 84 17.19 11.11 -2.34
CA LEU A 84 17.13 12.17 -3.36
C LEU A 84 17.35 13.58 -2.82
N VAL A 85 17.24 13.79 -1.51
CA VAL A 85 17.64 15.06 -0.86
C VAL A 85 19.16 15.16 -0.72
N SER A 86 19.85 14.03 -0.59
CA SER A 86 21.27 13.95 -0.19
C SER A 86 22.22 13.57 -1.33
N ALA A 87 21.69 13.02 -2.43
CA ALA A 87 22.47 12.48 -3.53
C ALA A 87 21.78 12.70 -4.88
N ASP A 88 22.57 12.65 -5.95
CA ASP A 88 22.06 12.72 -7.30
C ASP A 88 21.19 11.52 -7.64
N LYS A 89 20.19 11.72 -8.50
CA LYS A 89 19.26 10.70 -8.94
C LYS A 89 19.96 9.44 -9.46
N LYS A 90 21.09 9.61 -10.19
CA LYS A 90 21.86 8.49 -10.75
C LYS A 90 22.38 7.57 -9.64
N ASP A 91 22.96 8.17 -8.60
CA ASP A 91 23.51 7.43 -7.47
C ASP A 91 22.40 6.71 -6.66
N VAL A 92 21.26 7.38 -6.51
CA VAL A 92 20.09 6.79 -5.85
C VAL A 92 19.55 5.58 -6.62
N LEU A 93 19.48 5.66 -7.96
CA LEU A 93 19.07 4.54 -8.81
C LEU A 93 19.99 3.33 -8.63
N GLU A 94 21.31 3.57 -8.57
CA GLU A 94 22.32 2.53 -8.40
C GLU A 94 22.22 1.87 -7.01
N VAL A 95 22.15 2.67 -5.96
CA VAL A 95 22.04 2.21 -4.56
C VAL A 95 20.78 1.37 -4.34
N LEU A 96 19.63 1.83 -4.86
CA LEU A 96 18.36 1.13 -4.71
C LEU A 96 18.16 0.01 -5.73
N LYS A 97 19.06 -0.13 -6.72
CA LYS A 97 18.95 -1.06 -7.84
C LYS A 97 17.60 -0.92 -8.57
N GLU A 98 17.16 0.32 -8.75
CA GLU A 98 15.90 0.64 -9.39
C GLU A 98 16.11 1.24 -10.79
N LYS A 99 15.05 1.16 -11.62
CA LYS A 99 15.01 1.84 -12.92
C LYS A 99 14.44 3.24 -12.78
N ASP A 100 14.87 4.15 -13.64
CA ASP A 100 14.28 5.48 -13.76
C ASP A 100 12.89 5.39 -14.38
N ASP A 101 11.89 5.43 -13.53
CA ASP A 101 10.50 5.30 -13.92
C ASP A 101 9.61 6.38 -13.26
N TYR A 102 8.31 6.18 -13.33
CA TYR A 102 7.31 7.08 -12.73
C TYR A 102 7.52 7.34 -11.24
N LYS A 103 8.11 6.41 -10.48
CA LYS A 103 8.38 6.58 -9.02
C LYS A 103 9.28 7.79 -8.77
N TYR A 104 10.28 8.01 -9.62
CA TYR A 104 11.21 9.14 -9.47
C TYR A 104 10.58 10.48 -9.86
N LYS A 105 9.72 10.50 -10.88
CA LYS A 105 8.92 11.70 -11.20
C LYS A 105 7.98 12.06 -10.04
N LYS A 106 7.31 11.08 -9.48
CA LYS A 106 6.45 11.26 -8.29
C LYS A 106 7.27 11.76 -7.09
N ALA A 107 8.42 11.15 -6.81
CA ALA A 107 9.30 11.55 -5.72
C ALA A 107 9.73 13.03 -5.86
N GLN A 108 10.09 13.47 -7.04
CA GLN A 108 10.45 14.88 -7.28
C GLN A 108 9.28 15.84 -7.00
N ILE A 109 8.07 15.47 -7.41
CA ILE A 109 6.87 16.28 -7.12
C ILE A 109 6.61 16.36 -5.60
N ILE A 110 6.85 15.29 -4.86
CA ILE A 110 6.69 15.26 -3.40
C ILE A 110 7.77 16.13 -2.74
N LEU A 111 9.03 16.01 -3.16
CA LEU A 111 10.15 16.80 -2.63
C LEU A 111 9.95 18.31 -2.80
N ASN A 112 9.34 18.73 -3.90
CA ASN A 112 9.03 20.15 -4.10
C ASN A 112 7.99 20.71 -3.11
N LYS A 113 7.30 19.84 -2.35
CA LYS A 113 6.23 20.21 -1.41
C LYS A 113 6.53 19.83 0.04
N THR A 114 7.57 19.03 0.27
CA THR A 114 7.85 18.44 1.59
C THR A 114 9.26 18.83 2.01
N SER A 115 9.42 19.38 3.21
CA SER A 115 10.74 19.71 3.76
C SER A 115 11.51 18.46 4.18
N THR A 116 12.84 18.59 4.22
CA THR A 116 13.74 17.51 4.68
C THR A 116 13.43 17.09 6.11
N ASP A 117 13.12 18.04 7.00
CA ASP A 117 12.80 17.74 8.41
C ASP A 117 11.57 16.84 8.53
N LYS A 118 10.54 17.04 7.69
CA LYS A 118 9.36 16.20 7.66
C LYS A 118 9.67 14.77 7.19
N ILE A 119 10.60 14.63 6.25
CA ILE A 119 11.07 13.33 5.78
C ILE A 119 11.81 12.62 6.91
N ASP A 120 12.71 13.31 7.60
CA ASP A 120 13.49 12.75 8.71
C ASP A 120 12.61 12.34 9.89
N ASP A 121 11.62 13.15 10.23
CA ASP A 121 10.64 12.81 11.26
C ASP A 121 9.74 11.65 10.86
N SER A 122 9.43 11.53 9.56
CA SER A 122 8.71 10.38 9.03
C SER A 122 9.52 9.08 9.17
N ILE A 123 10.82 9.11 8.89
CA ILE A 123 11.72 7.96 9.07
C ILE A 123 11.75 7.53 10.54
N LYS A 124 11.92 8.48 11.47
CA LYS A 124 11.90 8.20 12.90
C LYS A 124 10.58 7.56 13.35
N TYR A 125 9.48 8.01 12.77
CA TYR A 125 8.15 7.49 13.13
C TYR A 125 7.89 6.10 12.53
N ILE A 126 8.36 5.85 11.30
CA ILE A 126 8.37 4.51 10.70
C ILE A 126 9.15 3.54 11.58
N TYR A 127 10.36 3.90 11.97
CA TYR A 127 11.19 3.07 12.85
C TYR A 127 10.47 2.72 14.16
N LYS A 128 9.79 3.70 14.79
CA LYS A 128 9.04 3.46 16.03
C LYS A 128 7.89 2.47 15.85
N ILE A 129 7.17 2.52 14.72
CA ILE A 129 6.08 1.58 14.48
C ILE A 129 6.60 0.19 14.11
N GLU A 130 7.67 0.11 13.33
CA GLU A 130 8.32 -1.18 13.02
C GLU A 130 8.82 -1.87 14.29
N LYS A 131 9.48 -1.13 15.18
CA LYS A 131 9.90 -1.65 16.48
C LYS A 131 8.71 -2.20 17.27
N LYS A 132 7.61 -1.46 17.37
CA LYS A 132 6.38 -1.92 18.04
C LYS A 132 5.79 -3.19 17.42
N LEU A 133 5.85 -3.33 16.10
CA LEU A 133 5.35 -4.52 15.40
C LEU A 133 6.19 -5.78 15.66
N VAL A 134 7.43 -5.61 16.11
CA VAL A 134 8.31 -6.74 16.50
C VAL A 134 8.13 -7.06 17.99
N GLU A 135 7.98 -6.05 18.84
CA GLU A 135 8.00 -6.19 20.29
C GLU A 135 6.63 -6.48 20.92
N SER A 136 5.55 -6.27 20.20
CA SER A 136 4.19 -6.38 20.76
C SER A 136 3.20 -7.05 19.81
N ILE A 137 2.08 -7.51 20.38
CA ILE A 137 0.95 -8.02 19.59
C ILE A 137 0.42 -6.88 18.71
N TYR A 138 0.09 -7.21 17.46
CA TYR A 138 -0.47 -6.28 16.50
C TYR A 138 -1.70 -5.55 17.08
N ASN A 139 -1.71 -4.23 16.93
CA ASN A 139 -2.80 -3.38 17.37
C ASN A 139 -3.30 -2.51 16.23
N GLN A 140 -4.52 -2.76 15.80
CA GLN A 140 -5.18 -2.05 14.70
C GLN A 140 -5.23 -0.53 14.92
N GLU A 141 -5.53 -0.10 16.16
CA GLU A 141 -5.66 1.31 16.47
C GLU A 141 -4.32 2.06 16.36
N ASN A 142 -3.23 1.42 16.77
CA ASN A 142 -1.89 1.98 16.57
C ASN A 142 -1.56 2.15 15.08
N SER A 143 -1.97 1.20 14.25
CA SER A 143 -1.77 1.26 12.80
C SER A 143 -2.61 2.36 12.14
N LYS A 144 -3.85 2.55 12.56
CA LYS A 144 -4.70 3.69 12.14
C LYS A 144 -4.07 5.03 12.51
N ARG A 145 -3.67 5.16 13.78
CA ARG A 145 -3.00 6.39 14.26
C ARG A 145 -1.72 6.68 13.51
N PHE A 146 -0.94 5.66 13.18
CA PHE A 146 0.27 5.81 12.35
C PHE A 146 -0.07 6.41 10.99
N ILE A 147 -1.02 5.84 10.25
CA ILE A 147 -1.40 6.32 8.92
C ILE A 147 -1.90 7.76 8.95
N ILE A 148 -2.78 8.08 9.91
CA ILE A 148 -3.32 9.43 10.08
C ILE A 148 -2.21 10.43 10.43
N ALA A 149 -1.34 10.08 11.37
CA ALA A 149 -0.22 10.93 11.78
C ALA A 149 0.77 11.17 10.63
N MET A 150 1.07 10.15 9.83
CA MET A 150 1.93 10.30 8.65
C MET A 150 1.34 11.28 7.64
N LYS A 151 0.03 11.19 7.39
CA LYS A 151 -0.66 12.16 6.51
C LYS A 151 -0.55 13.59 7.05
N GLN A 152 -0.82 13.78 8.34
CA GLN A 152 -0.73 15.10 8.96
C GLN A 152 0.69 15.68 8.90
N LYS A 153 1.72 14.87 9.22
CA LYS A 153 3.12 15.29 9.22
C LYS A 153 3.61 15.70 7.84
N LEU A 154 3.24 14.96 6.80
CA LEU A 154 3.73 15.22 5.44
C LEU A 154 2.99 16.36 4.74
N GLN A 155 1.83 16.76 5.26
CA GLN A 155 0.99 17.82 4.68
C GLN A 155 1.10 19.18 5.40
N ALA A 156 1.51 19.19 6.65
CA ALA A 156 1.55 20.40 7.49
C ALA A 156 2.59 21.43 7.04
#